data_7735ff1946f03c147ff025c759fb83a6
#
_entry.id   7735ff1946f03c147ff025c759fb83a6
#
_cell.length_a   1.000
_cell.length_b   1.000
_cell.length_c   1.000
_cell.angle_alpha   90.00
_cell.angle_beta   90.00
_cell.angle_gamma   90.00
#
_symmetry.space_group_name_H-M   'P 1'
#
loop_
_entity.id
_entity.type
_entity.pdbx_description
1 polymer ?
#
loop_
_entity_poly.entity_id
_entity_poly.type
_entity_poly.pdbx_seq_one_letter_code
_entity_poly.pdbx_strand_id
1 'polypeptide(L)'
;MKTIGTHSTKDEKQLEDYLIKIKDWNTSSLYYEPVGGGITNLNWRVLNNDNNKEYFIKVPGVGTEIFIDRKASLEANSLAAKIGLGPEVYDYLSEFGVEIYDFLHDHTTCTNSSFENLDTAKKVLEGYKKFHSAGKLSIVKSGIDLVEDHFKQLSEYKCEIPSDFEFLKYNFNVAKEKLLNAGLDLVPCFHDPIAGNFLFSKTGELKMVDFEYSFQGDRFYDLAVFFGEMFFTDEIEEELLKQYFGNSNETIKSKIYIYKAIADIKWASWAFIQDKLSALDFDFYKYGALKYLRARSFIISDNWNKSLERIN
;
A
#
# COMPACT_ATOMS: atom_id res chain seq x y z
N MET A 1 6.62 15.58 -23.89
CA MET A 1 7.86 15.22 -23.16
C MET A 1 8.89 16.35 -23.29
N LYS A 2 9.67 16.62 -22.26
CA LYS A 2 10.79 17.56 -22.22
C LYS A 2 12.12 16.82 -22.36
N THR A 3 13.18 17.56 -22.73
CA THR A 3 14.57 17.04 -22.78
C THR A 3 15.36 17.48 -21.56
N ILE A 4 16.42 16.77 -21.23
CA ILE A 4 17.35 17.16 -20.15
C ILE A 4 17.90 18.57 -20.42
N GLY A 5 17.96 19.38 -19.37
CA GLY A 5 18.39 20.79 -19.43
C GLY A 5 17.27 21.79 -19.75
N THR A 6 16.02 21.34 -19.89
CA THR A 6 14.86 22.21 -20.18
C THR A 6 13.85 22.31 -19.06
N HIS A 7 14.25 21.96 -17.82
CA HIS A 7 13.39 22.03 -16.65
C HIS A 7 12.84 23.46 -16.42
N SER A 8 11.62 23.55 -15.92
CA SER A 8 10.95 24.81 -15.56
C SER A 8 10.49 24.82 -14.10
N THR A 9 10.55 23.67 -13.43
CA THR A 9 10.19 23.51 -12.02
C THR A 9 11.33 22.90 -11.22
N LYS A 10 11.25 22.99 -9.89
CA LYS A 10 12.22 22.35 -8.98
C LYS A 10 12.19 20.82 -9.10
N ASP A 11 11.00 20.25 -9.24
CA ASP A 11 10.80 18.80 -9.33
C ASP A 11 11.39 18.24 -10.63
N GLU A 12 11.22 18.96 -11.75
CA GLU A 12 11.85 18.62 -13.03
C GLU A 12 13.38 18.68 -12.93
N LYS A 13 13.92 19.71 -12.28
CA LYS A 13 15.37 19.81 -12.05
C LYS A 13 15.86 18.64 -11.20
N GLN A 14 15.16 18.31 -10.13
CA GLN A 14 15.50 17.19 -9.27
C GLN A 14 15.51 15.86 -10.05
N LEU A 15 14.51 15.64 -10.91
CA LEU A 15 14.50 14.48 -11.79
C LEU A 15 15.74 14.45 -12.70
N GLU A 16 16.04 15.58 -13.39
CA GLU A 16 17.20 15.65 -14.29
C GLU A 16 18.50 15.33 -13.54
N ASP A 17 18.66 15.83 -12.31
CA ASP A 17 19.81 15.54 -11.45
C ASP A 17 19.95 14.05 -11.10
N TYR A 18 18.84 13.29 -11.04
CA TYR A 18 18.84 11.84 -10.85
C TYR A 18 19.10 11.09 -12.15
N LEU A 19 18.49 11.50 -13.26
CA LEU A 19 18.68 10.87 -14.56
C LEU A 19 20.14 10.83 -15.02
N ILE A 20 20.91 11.86 -14.70
CA ILE A 20 22.37 11.93 -14.99
C ILE A 20 23.16 10.86 -14.21
N LYS A 21 22.63 10.34 -13.09
CA LYS A 21 23.30 9.36 -12.23
C LYS A 21 23.01 7.91 -12.64
N ILE A 22 22.04 7.68 -13.52
CA ILE A 22 21.74 6.34 -14.00
C ILE A 22 22.86 5.89 -14.94
N LYS A 23 23.50 4.79 -14.56
CA LYS A 23 24.62 4.25 -15.31
C LYS A 23 24.20 3.87 -16.72
N ASP A 24 25.07 4.12 -17.68
CA ASP A 24 24.89 3.77 -19.09
C ASP A 24 23.74 4.50 -19.81
N TRP A 25 23.12 5.53 -19.20
CA TRP A 25 22.16 6.38 -19.87
C TRP A 25 22.81 7.62 -20.46
N ASN A 26 22.59 7.84 -21.77
CA ASN A 26 23.00 9.04 -22.47
C ASN A 26 21.95 10.14 -22.29
N THR A 27 22.26 11.16 -21.52
CA THR A 27 21.33 12.24 -21.19
C THR A 27 20.76 13.00 -22.38
N SER A 28 21.50 13.05 -23.51
CA SER A 28 21.04 13.71 -24.74
C SER A 28 19.90 12.93 -25.45
N SER A 29 19.71 11.67 -25.10
CA SER A 29 18.70 10.77 -25.69
C SER A 29 17.47 10.60 -24.79
N LEU A 30 17.41 11.32 -23.64
CA LEU A 30 16.33 11.18 -22.66
C LEU A 30 15.26 12.26 -22.84
N TYR A 31 14.01 11.79 -22.77
CA TYR A 31 12.81 12.63 -22.76
C TYR A 31 11.95 12.25 -21.56
N TYR A 32 11.35 13.22 -20.88
CA TYR A 32 10.56 12.96 -19.69
C TYR A 32 9.26 13.77 -19.67
N GLU A 33 8.29 13.25 -18.95
CA GLU A 33 7.03 13.94 -18.61
C GLU A 33 6.51 13.43 -17.26
N PRO A 34 5.76 14.25 -16.51
CA PRO A 34 5.17 13.82 -15.26
C PRO A 34 4.07 12.78 -15.51
N VAL A 35 3.94 11.84 -14.57
CA VAL A 35 2.83 10.88 -14.50
C VAL A 35 1.96 11.27 -13.32
N GLY A 36 0.68 11.47 -13.57
CA GLY A 36 -0.29 11.75 -12.51
C GLY A 36 -0.55 10.53 -11.64
N GLY A 37 -0.99 10.76 -10.41
CA GLY A 37 -1.28 9.74 -9.42
C GLY A 37 -0.23 9.66 -8.32
N GLY A 38 -0.63 9.12 -7.16
CA GLY A 38 0.17 9.12 -5.94
C GLY A 38 0.02 10.43 -5.16
N ILE A 39 0.04 10.32 -3.83
CA ILE A 39 -0.10 11.47 -2.91
C ILE A 39 1.28 11.95 -2.47
N THR A 40 2.23 11.03 -2.31
CA THR A 40 3.49 11.30 -1.59
C THR A 40 4.73 11.34 -2.48
N ASN A 41 4.71 10.73 -3.66
CA ASN A 41 5.87 10.61 -4.54
C ASN A 41 5.70 11.42 -5.83
N LEU A 42 6.82 11.81 -6.43
CA LEU A 42 6.86 12.39 -7.77
C LEU A 42 7.11 11.28 -8.79
N ASN A 43 6.16 11.11 -9.70
CA ASN A 43 6.19 10.03 -10.69
C ASN A 43 6.46 10.60 -12.09
N TRP A 44 7.34 9.92 -12.83
CA TRP A 44 7.79 10.36 -14.14
C TRP A 44 7.80 9.21 -15.14
N ARG A 45 7.44 9.52 -16.36
CA ARG A 45 7.68 8.68 -17.54
C ARG A 45 8.91 9.19 -18.24
N VAL A 46 9.88 8.32 -18.51
CA VAL A 46 11.12 8.65 -19.20
C VAL A 46 11.29 7.74 -20.42
N LEU A 47 11.40 8.34 -21.60
CA LEU A 47 11.77 7.66 -22.83
C LEU A 47 13.29 7.75 -23.02
N ASN A 48 13.94 6.62 -23.19
CA ASN A 48 15.35 6.53 -23.61
C ASN A 48 15.42 6.11 -25.09
N ASN A 49 15.74 7.06 -25.96
CA ASN A 49 15.80 6.84 -27.40
C ASN A 49 16.96 5.93 -27.85
N ASP A 50 18.01 5.78 -27.03
CA ASP A 50 19.13 4.90 -27.42
C ASP A 50 18.72 3.43 -27.46
N ASN A 51 17.78 3.01 -26.60
CA ASN A 51 17.25 1.65 -26.57
C ASN A 51 15.78 1.56 -26.94
N ASN A 52 15.14 2.69 -27.24
CA ASN A 52 13.72 2.83 -27.56
C ASN A 52 12.79 2.22 -26.51
N LYS A 53 13.17 2.39 -25.22
CA LYS A 53 12.39 1.92 -24.06
C LYS A 53 11.88 3.08 -23.25
N GLU A 54 10.77 2.83 -22.58
CA GLU A 54 10.19 3.74 -21.61
C GLU A 54 10.27 3.17 -20.21
N TYR A 55 10.48 4.07 -19.26
CA TYR A 55 10.66 3.75 -17.85
C TYR A 55 9.71 4.59 -16.99
N PHE A 56 9.26 3.98 -15.90
CA PHE A 56 8.58 4.69 -14.83
C PHE A 56 9.59 4.98 -13.73
N ILE A 57 9.75 6.26 -13.38
CA ILE A 57 10.66 6.68 -12.33
C ILE A 57 9.86 7.25 -11.16
N LYS A 58 10.08 6.67 -10.00
CA LYS A 58 9.46 7.08 -8.73
C LYS A 58 10.50 7.79 -7.88
N VAL A 59 10.29 9.08 -7.68
CA VAL A 59 11.12 9.93 -6.82
C VAL A 59 10.41 10.09 -5.47
N PRO A 60 11.03 9.69 -4.35
CA PRO A 60 10.44 9.83 -3.03
C PRO A 60 10.06 11.28 -2.70
N GLY A 61 8.87 11.48 -2.16
CA GLY A 61 8.50 12.75 -1.58
C GLY A 61 9.24 13.02 -0.26
N VAL A 62 9.39 14.27 0.07
CA VAL A 62 10.03 14.71 1.32
C VAL A 62 9.22 14.24 2.53
N GLY A 63 9.88 13.67 3.54
CA GLY A 63 9.24 13.21 4.79
C GLY A 63 8.63 11.82 4.71
N THR A 64 8.73 11.11 3.57
CA THR A 64 8.20 9.74 3.45
C THR A 64 9.02 8.70 4.19
N GLU A 65 10.28 9.01 4.52
CA GLU A 65 11.22 8.13 5.25
C GLU A 65 10.74 7.74 6.66
N ILE A 66 9.82 8.50 7.25
CA ILE A 66 9.23 8.17 8.56
C ILE A 66 8.25 6.99 8.50
N PHE A 67 7.70 6.70 7.31
CA PHE A 67 6.71 5.63 7.10
C PHE A 67 7.24 4.48 6.26
N ILE A 68 8.21 4.76 5.36
CA ILE A 68 8.60 3.85 4.29
C ILE A 68 10.03 3.37 4.51
N ASP A 69 10.16 2.04 4.66
CA ASP A 69 11.45 1.37 4.62
C ASP A 69 11.82 1.06 3.16
N ARG A 70 12.78 1.82 2.61
CA ARG A 70 13.18 1.70 1.20
C ARG A 70 13.76 0.34 0.84
N LYS A 71 14.39 -0.35 1.79
CA LYS A 71 14.94 -1.71 1.55
C LYS A 71 13.80 -2.72 1.47
N ALA A 72 12.81 -2.63 2.37
CA ALA A 72 11.62 -3.47 2.33
C ALA A 72 10.84 -3.25 1.03
N SER A 73 10.64 -1.97 0.62
CA SER A 73 10.01 -1.61 -0.65
C SER A 73 10.71 -2.27 -1.85
N LEU A 74 12.02 -2.10 -1.97
CA LEU A 74 12.79 -2.67 -3.08
C LEU A 74 12.74 -4.21 -3.10
N GLU A 75 12.84 -4.84 -1.92
CA GLU A 75 12.74 -6.30 -1.80
C GLU A 75 11.36 -6.80 -2.26
N ALA A 76 10.29 -6.15 -1.84
CA ALA A 76 8.92 -6.50 -2.20
C ALA A 76 8.63 -6.26 -3.69
N ASN A 77 9.06 -5.12 -4.25
CA ASN A 77 8.98 -4.83 -5.69
C ASN A 77 9.75 -5.89 -6.51
N SER A 78 10.96 -6.25 -6.10
CA SER A 78 11.77 -7.29 -6.76
C SER A 78 11.11 -8.66 -6.69
N LEU A 79 10.49 -9.01 -5.55
CA LEU A 79 9.74 -10.24 -5.40
C LEU A 79 8.51 -10.26 -6.33
N ALA A 80 7.76 -9.15 -6.37
CA ALA A 80 6.58 -9.02 -7.24
C ALA A 80 6.95 -9.10 -8.73
N ALA A 81 8.05 -8.45 -9.16
CA ALA A 81 8.58 -8.54 -10.52
C ALA A 81 8.95 -9.99 -10.87
N LYS A 82 9.71 -10.66 -10.01
CA LYS A 82 10.16 -12.05 -10.20
C LYS A 82 9.02 -13.04 -10.46
N ILE A 83 7.86 -12.83 -9.84
CA ILE A 83 6.66 -13.67 -10.04
C ILE A 83 5.74 -13.14 -11.15
N GLY A 84 6.14 -12.09 -11.87
CA GLY A 84 5.37 -11.47 -12.95
C GLY A 84 4.15 -10.67 -12.48
N LEU A 85 4.07 -10.33 -11.20
CA LEU A 85 2.95 -9.57 -10.60
C LEU A 85 3.21 -8.06 -10.59
N GLY A 86 4.46 -7.63 -10.47
CA GLY A 86 4.90 -6.23 -10.57
C GLY A 86 5.59 -5.91 -11.91
N PRO A 87 5.89 -4.63 -12.18
CA PRO A 87 6.79 -4.26 -13.26
C PRO A 87 8.22 -4.70 -12.96
N GLU A 88 9.02 -4.91 -14.00
CA GLU A 88 10.44 -5.22 -13.83
C GLU A 88 11.18 -4.01 -13.22
N VAL A 89 12.00 -4.29 -12.21
CA VAL A 89 12.87 -3.30 -11.59
C VAL A 89 14.10 -3.14 -12.48
N TYR A 90 14.25 -1.99 -13.12
CA TYR A 90 15.39 -1.69 -13.98
C TYR A 90 16.63 -1.27 -13.18
N ASP A 91 16.46 -0.33 -12.25
CA ASP A 91 17.56 0.20 -11.42
C ASP A 91 17.01 0.82 -10.12
N TYR A 92 17.92 1.06 -9.17
CA TYR A 92 17.61 1.70 -7.90
C TYR A 92 18.75 2.61 -7.46
N LEU A 93 18.51 3.91 -7.41
CA LEU A 93 19.48 4.89 -6.90
C LEU A 93 19.40 4.92 -5.37
N SER A 94 20.11 4.01 -4.71
CA SER A 94 19.99 3.74 -3.27
C SER A 94 20.29 4.95 -2.37
N GLU A 95 21.17 5.86 -2.81
CA GLU A 95 21.50 7.09 -2.08
C GLU A 95 20.28 8.04 -1.97
N PHE A 96 19.37 7.96 -2.94
CA PHE A 96 18.22 8.88 -3.07
C PHE A 96 16.88 8.17 -2.88
N GLY A 97 16.88 6.84 -2.83
CA GLY A 97 15.66 6.03 -2.78
C GLY A 97 14.83 6.08 -4.08
N VAL A 98 15.44 6.48 -5.20
CA VAL A 98 14.75 6.57 -6.50
C VAL A 98 14.65 5.20 -7.13
N GLU A 99 13.42 4.80 -7.44
CA GLU A 99 13.10 3.50 -8.05
C GLU A 99 12.82 3.68 -9.54
N ILE A 100 13.36 2.78 -10.37
CA ILE A 100 13.24 2.82 -11.84
C ILE A 100 12.69 1.48 -12.31
N TYR A 101 11.56 1.53 -13.02
CA TYR A 101 10.82 0.36 -13.50
C TYR A 101 10.60 0.42 -15.00
N ASP A 102 10.37 -0.71 -15.63
CA ASP A 102 9.81 -0.75 -16.97
C ASP A 102 8.42 -0.10 -16.97
N PHE A 103 8.12 0.72 -17.99
CA PHE A 103 6.83 1.40 -18.10
C PHE A 103 5.74 0.44 -18.59
N LEU A 104 4.61 0.41 -17.92
CA LEU A 104 3.47 -0.46 -18.25
C LEU A 104 2.54 0.21 -19.27
N HIS A 105 2.83 0.05 -20.58
CA HIS A 105 2.12 0.74 -21.67
C HIS A 105 0.64 0.36 -21.83
N ASP A 106 0.33 -0.93 -21.76
CA ASP A 106 -0.99 -1.48 -22.10
C ASP A 106 -1.88 -1.72 -20.86
N HIS A 107 -1.51 -1.12 -19.72
CA HIS A 107 -2.21 -1.31 -18.47
C HIS A 107 -2.99 -0.06 -18.09
N THR A 108 -4.17 -0.27 -17.54
CA THR A 108 -5.04 0.78 -16.99
C THR A 108 -5.23 0.55 -15.49
N THR A 109 -5.07 1.60 -14.69
CA THR A 109 -5.31 1.58 -13.25
C THR A 109 -6.80 1.35 -12.96
N CYS A 110 -7.09 0.55 -11.94
CA CYS A 110 -8.44 0.40 -11.42
C CYS A 110 -8.90 1.64 -10.66
N THR A 111 -10.21 1.74 -10.55
CA THR A 111 -10.91 2.61 -9.60
C THR A 111 -11.76 1.74 -8.68
N ASN A 112 -12.29 2.28 -7.58
CA ASN A 112 -13.20 1.50 -6.73
C ASN A 112 -14.38 0.93 -7.52
N SER A 113 -14.93 1.67 -8.51
CA SER A 113 -16.00 1.16 -9.37
C SER A 113 -15.59 -0.04 -10.25
N SER A 114 -14.30 -0.25 -10.50
CA SER A 114 -13.82 -1.46 -11.20
C SER A 114 -14.11 -2.73 -10.41
N PHE A 115 -14.23 -2.63 -9.09
CA PHE A 115 -14.50 -3.74 -8.16
C PHE A 115 -15.99 -4.03 -7.95
N GLU A 116 -16.89 -3.28 -8.58
CA GLU A 116 -18.29 -3.68 -8.75
C GLU A 116 -18.39 -4.96 -9.60
N ASN A 117 -17.40 -5.19 -10.47
CA ASN A 117 -17.23 -6.45 -11.16
C ASN A 117 -16.46 -7.45 -10.25
N LEU A 118 -17.17 -8.46 -9.77
CA LEU A 118 -16.61 -9.50 -8.90
C LEU A 118 -15.41 -10.24 -9.52
N ASP A 119 -15.37 -10.40 -10.84
CA ASP A 119 -14.22 -11.04 -11.51
C ASP A 119 -12.94 -10.21 -11.37
N THR A 120 -13.03 -8.88 -11.30
CA THR A 120 -11.90 -8.01 -10.99
C THR A 120 -11.38 -8.29 -9.58
N ALA A 121 -12.27 -8.36 -8.59
CA ALA A 121 -11.90 -8.68 -7.21
C ALA A 121 -11.26 -10.07 -7.10
N LYS A 122 -11.81 -11.07 -7.78
CA LYS A 122 -11.28 -12.44 -7.83
C LYS A 122 -9.87 -12.51 -8.42
N LYS A 123 -9.62 -11.79 -9.52
CA LYS A 123 -8.29 -11.72 -10.15
C LYS A 123 -7.26 -11.05 -9.23
N VAL A 124 -7.65 -9.96 -8.56
CA VAL A 124 -6.77 -9.31 -7.59
C VAL A 124 -6.49 -10.25 -6.41
N LEU A 125 -7.50 -10.97 -5.92
CA LEU A 125 -7.32 -11.96 -4.86
C LEU A 125 -6.34 -13.09 -5.25
N GLU A 126 -6.37 -13.55 -6.52
CA GLU A 126 -5.36 -14.49 -7.03
C GLU A 126 -3.95 -13.86 -7.04
N GLY A 127 -3.85 -12.56 -7.36
CA GLY A 127 -2.61 -11.80 -7.21
C GLY A 127 -2.09 -11.82 -5.78
N TYR A 128 -2.95 -11.55 -4.78
CA TYR A 128 -2.61 -11.69 -3.37
C TYR A 128 -2.12 -13.09 -3.01
N LYS A 129 -2.85 -14.11 -3.43
CA LYS A 129 -2.50 -15.50 -3.17
C LYS A 129 -1.13 -15.86 -3.75
N LYS A 130 -0.83 -15.36 -4.96
CA LYS A 130 0.45 -15.52 -5.63
C LYS A 130 1.56 -14.81 -4.86
N PHE A 131 1.36 -13.56 -4.42
CA PHE A 131 2.34 -12.79 -3.67
C PHE A 131 2.59 -13.40 -2.27
N HIS A 132 1.53 -13.75 -1.53
CA HIS A 132 1.62 -14.42 -0.23
C HIS A 132 2.36 -15.75 -0.27
N SER A 133 2.44 -16.38 -1.43
CA SER A 133 3.13 -17.67 -1.64
C SER A 133 4.52 -17.52 -2.27
N ALA A 134 4.95 -16.29 -2.57
CA ALA A 134 6.14 -16.04 -3.38
C ALA A 134 7.48 -16.26 -2.65
N GLY A 135 7.46 -16.40 -1.33
CA GLY A 135 8.68 -16.58 -0.52
C GLY A 135 8.58 -15.89 0.82
N LYS A 136 9.64 -15.18 1.20
CA LYS A 136 9.71 -14.41 2.46
C LYS A 136 10.32 -13.04 2.18
N LEU A 137 9.85 -12.02 2.89
CA LEU A 137 10.50 -10.72 3.00
C LEU A 137 11.37 -10.70 4.26
N SER A 138 12.48 -9.98 4.20
CA SER A 138 13.47 -9.96 5.28
C SER A 138 13.00 -9.22 6.53
N ILE A 139 12.15 -8.19 6.35
CA ILE A 139 11.62 -7.38 7.45
C ILE A 139 10.23 -7.89 7.82
N VAL A 140 10.09 -8.28 9.10
CA VAL A 140 8.81 -8.71 9.67
C VAL A 140 8.15 -7.52 10.35
N LYS A 141 6.95 -7.17 9.87
CA LYS A 141 6.13 -6.09 10.43
C LYS A 141 4.65 -6.40 10.18
N SER A 142 3.95 -6.80 11.22
CA SER A 142 2.51 -7.05 11.13
C SER A 142 1.71 -5.76 11.12
N GLY A 143 0.42 -5.83 10.78
CA GLY A 143 -0.50 -4.70 10.93
C GLY A 143 -0.58 -4.16 12.37
N ILE A 144 -0.33 -5.02 13.36
CA ILE A 144 -0.24 -4.63 14.77
C ILE A 144 0.98 -3.73 15.01
N ASP A 145 2.15 -4.14 14.51
CA ASP A 145 3.40 -3.38 14.66
C ASP A 145 3.28 -2.01 13.98
N LEU A 146 2.63 -1.94 12.80
CA LEU A 146 2.39 -0.69 12.09
C LEU A 146 1.53 0.29 12.90
N VAL A 147 0.48 -0.19 13.58
CA VAL A 147 -0.34 0.64 14.46
C VAL A 147 0.46 1.14 15.66
N GLU A 148 1.25 0.27 16.29
CA GLU A 148 2.08 0.65 17.45
C GLU A 148 3.13 1.70 17.09
N ASP A 149 3.75 1.59 15.92
CA ASP A 149 4.69 2.59 15.42
C ASP A 149 3.98 3.94 15.22
N HIS A 150 2.79 3.94 14.61
CA HIS A 150 2.03 5.18 14.44
C HIS A 150 1.55 5.78 15.76
N PHE A 151 1.17 4.99 16.76
CA PHE A 151 0.83 5.53 18.09
C PHE A 151 2.01 6.23 18.76
N LYS A 152 3.24 5.70 18.60
CA LYS A 152 4.46 6.37 19.07
C LYS A 152 4.66 7.70 18.32
N GLN A 153 4.54 7.68 17.00
CA GLN A 153 4.69 8.88 16.15
C GLN A 153 3.62 9.95 16.44
N LEU A 154 2.36 9.57 16.65
CA LEU A 154 1.29 10.52 17.06
C LEU A 154 1.67 11.28 18.34
N SER A 155 2.24 10.58 19.32
CA SER A 155 2.69 11.18 20.58
C SER A 155 3.95 12.03 20.38
N GLU A 156 4.93 11.54 19.64
CA GLU A 156 6.22 12.21 19.37
C GLU A 156 6.00 13.54 18.64
N TYR A 157 5.20 13.54 17.59
CA TYR A 157 4.92 14.74 16.79
C TYR A 157 3.79 15.60 17.36
N LYS A 158 3.17 15.18 18.49
CA LYS A 158 2.04 15.90 19.12
C LYS A 158 0.93 16.21 18.13
N CYS A 159 0.50 15.19 17.41
CA CYS A 159 -0.53 15.32 16.39
C CYS A 159 -1.90 15.63 17.00
N GLU A 160 -2.73 16.38 16.28
CA GLU A 160 -4.13 16.56 16.64
C GLU A 160 -4.91 15.28 16.32
N ILE A 161 -5.62 14.77 17.32
CA ILE A 161 -6.41 13.53 17.23
C ILE A 161 -7.79 13.76 17.86
N PRO A 162 -8.82 12.96 17.49
CA PRO A 162 -10.13 13.01 18.13
C PRO A 162 -10.03 12.81 19.65
N SER A 163 -10.86 13.53 20.41
CA SER A 163 -10.81 13.55 21.87
C SER A 163 -11.03 12.20 22.55
N ASP A 164 -11.72 11.28 21.86
CA ASP A 164 -11.99 9.91 22.32
C ASP A 164 -11.08 8.85 21.67
N PHE A 165 -9.92 9.25 21.13
CA PHE A 165 -8.98 8.34 20.46
C PHE A 165 -8.45 7.24 21.40
N GLU A 166 -8.42 7.49 22.70
CA GLU A 166 -8.05 6.47 23.70
C GLU A 166 -9.03 5.28 23.73
N PHE A 167 -10.29 5.48 23.30
CA PHE A 167 -11.23 4.37 23.12
C PHE A 167 -10.74 3.38 22.02
N LEU A 168 -10.20 3.90 20.91
CA LEU A 168 -9.63 3.04 19.85
C LEU A 168 -8.37 2.35 20.33
N LYS A 169 -7.48 3.03 21.03
CA LYS A 169 -6.26 2.44 21.60
C LYS A 169 -6.56 1.29 22.56
N TYR A 170 -7.54 1.51 23.45
CA TYR A 170 -7.96 0.45 24.38
C TYR A 170 -8.43 -0.81 23.64
N ASN A 171 -9.35 -0.64 22.67
CA ASN A 171 -9.89 -1.77 21.92
C ASN A 171 -8.85 -2.42 20.99
N PHE A 172 -7.93 -1.64 20.43
CA PHE A 172 -6.77 -2.16 19.71
C PHE A 172 -5.92 -3.08 20.61
N ASN A 173 -5.62 -2.67 21.83
CA ASN A 173 -4.82 -3.47 22.75
C ASN A 173 -5.51 -4.80 23.11
N VAL A 174 -6.84 -4.78 23.33
CA VAL A 174 -7.62 -6.00 23.53
C VAL A 174 -7.54 -6.93 22.31
N ALA A 175 -7.74 -6.38 21.11
CA ALA A 175 -7.67 -7.14 19.87
C ALA A 175 -6.26 -7.69 19.61
N LYS A 176 -5.23 -6.88 19.84
CA LYS A 176 -3.82 -7.27 19.74
C LYS A 176 -3.51 -8.50 20.58
N GLU A 177 -3.87 -8.50 21.85
CA GLU A 177 -3.64 -9.63 22.75
C GLU A 177 -4.28 -10.92 22.21
N LYS A 178 -5.53 -10.83 21.77
CA LYS A 178 -6.26 -11.95 21.19
C LYS A 178 -5.62 -12.47 19.90
N LEU A 179 -5.27 -11.59 18.97
CA LEU A 179 -4.65 -11.98 17.70
C LEU A 179 -3.27 -12.63 17.90
N LEU A 180 -2.44 -12.08 18.82
CA LEU A 180 -1.13 -12.66 19.13
C LEU A 180 -1.27 -14.05 19.77
N ASN A 181 -2.23 -14.25 20.66
CA ASN A 181 -2.50 -15.56 21.27
C ASN A 181 -3.00 -16.58 20.23
N ALA A 182 -3.82 -16.15 19.27
CA ALA A 182 -4.31 -16.99 18.18
C ALA A 182 -3.24 -17.33 17.13
N GLY A 183 -2.10 -16.63 17.17
CA GLY A 183 -1.00 -16.76 16.23
C GLY A 183 -1.23 -15.99 14.92
N LEU A 184 -0.14 -15.44 14.40
CA LEU A 184 -0.09 -14.71 13.12
C LEU A 184 0.31 -15.65 11.98
N ASP A 185 -0.32 -15.49 10.82
CA ASP A 185 0.03 -16.24 9.60
C ASP A 185 0.90 -15.36 8.69
N LEU A 186 2.22 -15.38 8.94
CA LEU A 186 3.17 -14.45 8.35
C LEU A 186 3.56 -14.84 6.92
N VAL A 187 3.25 -13.96 5.98
CA VAL A 187 3.54 -14.08 4.54
C VAL A 187 4.03 -12.72 3.99
N PRO A 188 4.61 -12.65 2.78
CA PRO A 188 4.79 -11.36 2.10
C PRO A 188 3.46 -10.66 1.93
N CYS A 189 3.27 -9.49 2.52
CA CYS A 189 2.04 -8.72 2.48
C CYS A 189 2.22 -7.40 1.71
N PHE A 190 1.17 -6.97 1.03
CA PHE A 190 1.14 -5.75 0.23
C PHE A 190 0.85 -4.50 1.08
N HIS A 191 -0.13 -4.59 1.96
CA HIS A 191 -0.56 -3.61 2.96
C HIS A 191 -1.14 -2.28 2.44
N ASP A 192 -1.09 -1.98 1.14
CA ASP A 192 -1.63 -0.74 0.56
C ASP A 192 -2.54 -0.97 -0.66
N PRO A 193 -3.69 -1.61 -0.49
CA PRO A 193 -4.57 -1.99 -1.59
C PRO A 193 -5.53 -0.87 -2.05
N ILE A 194 -5.01 0.33 -2.28
CA ILE A 194 -5.84 1.32 -2.98
C ILE A 194 -6.10 0.86 -4.41
N ALA A 195 -7.27 1.16 -4.95
CA ALA A 195 -7.69 0.67 -6.28
C ALA A 195 -6.69 1.01 -7.38
N GLY A 196 -6.08 2.21 -7.31
CA GLY A 196 -5.08 2.68 -8.28
C GLY A 196 -3.79 1.86 -8.34
N ASN A 197 -3.52 1.01 -7.32
CA ASN A 197 -2.35 0.14 -7.28
C ASN A 197 -2.55 -1.19 -8.02
N PHE A 198 -3.76 -1.45 -8.54
CA PHE A 198 -4.07 -2.60 -9.39
C PHE A 198 -4.27 -2.14 -10.82
N LEU A 199 -3.51 -2.72 -11.75
CA LEU A 199 -3.54 -2.38 -13.15
C LEU A 199 -3.88 -3.63 -13.98
N PHE A 200 -4.79 -3.47 -14.93
CA PHE A 200 -5.12 -4.53 -15.87
C PHE A 200 -4.72 -4.16 -17.29
N SER A 201 -4.07 -5.10 -17.97
CA SER A 201 -3.84 -4.99 -19.41
C SER A 201 -5.14 -5.20 -20.19
N LYS A 202 -5.14 -4.85 -21.47
CA LYS A 202 -6.24 -5.15 -22.39
C LYS A 202 -6.57 -6.65 -22.51
N THR A 203 -5.60 -7.51 -22.21
CA THR A 203 -5.77 -8.98 -22.20
C THR A 203 -6.19 -9.52 -20.84
N GLY A 204 -6.34 -8.65 -19.84
CA GLY A 204 -6.75 -9.01 -18.47
C GLY A 204 -5.63 -9.51 -17.57
N GLU A 205 -4.36 -9.26 -17.94
CA GLU A 205 -3.21 -9.50 -17.05
C GLU A 205 -3.21 -8.47 -15.92
N LEU A 206 -3.06 -8.94 -14.68
CA LEU A 206 -2.92 -8.09 -13.50
C LEU A 206 -1.46 -7.72 -13.27
N LYS A 207 -1.21 -6.43 -13.01
CA LYS A 207 -0.01 -5.94 -12.33
C LYS A 207 -0.41 -5.22 -11.05
N MET A 208 0.38 -5.42 -10.01
CA MET A 208 0.31 -4.67 -8.76
C MET A 208 1.53 -3.75 -8.68
N VAL A 209 1.33 -2.54 -8.21
CA VAL A 209 2.39 -1.53 -8.09
C VAL A 209 2.36 -0.89 -6.70
N ASP A 210 3.41 -0.18 -6.34
CA ASP A 210 3.50 0.57 -5.09
C ASP A 210 3.57 -0.30 -3.82
N PHE A 211 4.63 -1.12 -3.75
CA PHE A 211 4.91 -2.00 -2.61
C PHE A 211 5.62 -1.29 -1.44
N GLU A 212 5.43 0.02 -1.27
CA GLU A 212 6.14 0.80 -0.24
C GLU A 212 5.83 0.41 1.20
N TYR A 213 4.62 -0.11 1.44
CA TYR A 213 4.19 -0.57 2.77
C TYR A 213 4.31 -2.08 2.97
N SER A 214 5.01 -2.78 2.06
CA SER A 214 5.10 -4.24 2.07
C SER A 214 6.10 -4.75 3.08
N PHE A 215 5.68 -5.75 3.85
CA PHE A 215 6.50 -6.45 4.85
C PHE A 215 6.10 -7.93 4.93
N GLN A 216 6.89 -8.72 5.65
CA GLN A 216 6.46 -10.03 6.11
C GLN A 216 5.44 -9.82 7.23
N GLY A 217 4.14 -9.95 6.92
CA GLY A 217 3.02 -9.61 7.78
C GLY A 217 1.95 -10.68 7.82
N ASP A 218 0.86 -10.42 8.56
CA ASP A 218 -0.26 -11.35 8.65
C ASP A 218 -1.18 -11.24 7.42
N ARG A 219 -1.40 -12.36 6.70
CA ARG A 219 -2.29 -12.38 5.53
C ARG A 219 -3.71 -11.93 5.82
N PHE A 220 -4.20 -12.16 7.04
CA PHE A 220 -5.55 -11.72 7.42
C PHE A 220 -5.64 -10.19 7.47
N TYR A 221 -4.59 -9.52 7.94
CA TYR A 221 -4.54 -8.06 7.89
C TYR A 221 -4.53 -7.57 6.44
N ASP A 222 -3.70 -8.16 5.58
CA ASP A 222 -3.58 -7.75 4.17
C ASP A 222 -4.91 -7.89 3.41
N LEU A 223 -5.60 -9.03 3.58
CA LEU A 223 -6.93 -9.24 3.02
C LEU A 223 -7.98 -8.28 3.61
N ALA A 224 -7.92 -8.01 4.91
CA ALA A 224 -8.86 -7.12 5.58
C ALA A 224 -8.72 -5.67 5.08
N VAL A 225 -7.50 -5.19 4.84
CA VAL A 225 -7.27 -3.87 4.23
C VAL A 225 -7.88 -3.83 2.83
N PHE A 226 -7.62 -4.86 1.99
CA PHE A 226 -8.19 -4.94 0.64
C PHE A 226 -9.72 -4.91 0.66
N PHE A 227 -10.35 -5.72 1.49
CA PHE A 227 -11.81 -5.74 1.58
C PHE A 227 -12.39 -4.40 2.08
N GLY A 228 -11.75 -3.80 3.06
CA GLY A 228 -12.16 -2.50 3.60
C GLY A 228 -12.00 -1.35 2.60
N GLU A 229 -10.95 -1.36 1.77
CA GLU A 229 -10.72 -0.32 0.76
C GLU A 229 -11.62 -0.47 -0.47
N MET A 230 -12.04 -1.68 -0.80
CA MET A 230 -12.98 -1.93 -1.90
C MET A 230 -14.45 -1.85 -1.49
N PHE A 231 -14.75 -1.65 -0.21
CA PHE A 231 -16.11 -1.53 0.34
C PHE A 231 -17.02 -2.73 0.01
N PHE A 232 -16.46 -3.94 0.04
CA PHE A 232 -17.22 -5.15 -0.25
C PHE A 232 -18.33 -5.40 0.78
N THR A 233 -19.43 -5.98 0.33
CA THR A 233 -20.48 -6.51 1.23
C THR A 233 -20.05 -7.81 1.87
N ASP A 234 -20.70 -8.20 2.98
CA ASP A 234 -20.38 -9.43 3.70
C ASP A 234 -20.49 -10.67 2.79
N GLU A 235 -21.45 -10.68 1.83
CA GLU A 235 -21.65 -11.77 0.88
C GLU A 235 -20.47 -11.90 -0.10
N ILE A 236 -19.98 -10.76 -0.61
CA ILE A 236 -18.81 -10.73 -1.50
C ILE A 236 -17.56 -11.15 -0.73
N GLU A 237 -17.36 -10.64 0.49
CA GLU A 237 -16.23 -11.03 1.34
C GLU A 237 -16.25 -12.54 1.60
N GLU A 238 -17.42 -13.12 1.91
CA GLU A 238 -17.55 -14.57 2.14
C GLU A 238 -17.18 -15.37 0.89
N GLU A 239 -17.58 -14.94 -0.29
CA GLU A 239 -17.21 -15.59 -1.56
C GLU A 239 -15.69 -15.52 -1.81
N LEU A 240 -15.09 -14.36 -1.62
CA LEU A 240 -13.66 -14.15 -1.76
C LEU A 240 -12.85 -14.97 -0.74
N LEU A 241 -13.32 -15.05 0.51
CA LEU A 241 -12.67 -15.87 1.55
C LEU A 241 -12.74 -17.37 1.21
N LYS A 242 -13.87 -17.85 0.70
CA LYS A 242 -13.98 -19.24 0.20
C LYS A 242 -13.00 -19.52 -0.94
N GLN A 243 -12.84 -18.58 -1.87
CA GLN A 243 -11.87 -18.72 -2.96
C GLN A 243 -10.44 -18.72 -2.44
N TYR A 244 -10.10 -17.85 -1.48
CA TYR A 244 -8.75 -17.72 -0.97
C TYR A 244 -8.34 -18.91 -0.08
N PHE A 245 -9.15 -19.25 0.92
CA PHE A 245 -8.84 -20.27 1.91
C PHE A 245 -9.42 -21.67 1.60
N GLY A 246 -10.27 -21.81 0.58
CA GLY A 246 -11.04 -23.02 0.29
C GLY A 246 -12.29 -23.18 1.18
N ASN A 247 -12.43 -22.36 2.19
CA ASN A 247 -13.61 -22.29 3.07
C ASN A 247 -13.71 -20.89 3.70
N SER A 248 -14.85 -20.60 4.33
CA SER A 248 -15.05 -19.40 5.14
C SER A 248 -15.76 -19.79 6.44
N ASN A 249 -14.99 -20.03 7.49
CA ASN A 249 -15.52 -20.31 8.81
C ASN A 249 -15.58 -19.05 9.67
N GLU A 250 -16.24 -19.14 10.84
CA GLU A 250 -16.44 -18.00 11.73
C GLU A 250 -15.12 -17.43 12.29
N THR A 251 -14.08 -18.24 12.47
CA THR A 251 -12.76 -17.77 12.93
C THR A 251 -12.07 -16.92 11.85
N ILE A 252 -12.12 -17.36 10.58
CA ILE A 252 -11.61 -16.59 9.44
C ILE A 252 -12.32 -15.25 9.33
N LYS A 253 -13.67 -15.26 9.32
CA LYS A 253 -14.48 -14.05 9.25
C LYS A 253 -14.18 -13.09 10.41
N SER A 254 -14.04 -13.64 11.62
CA SER A 254 -13.74 -12.85 12.82
C SER A 254 -12.37 -12.21 12.78
N LYS A 255 -11.32 -12.90 12.31
CA LYS A 255 -10.00 -12.31 12.09
C LYS A 255 -10.07 -11.15 11.08
N ILE A 256 -10.74 -11.33 9.94
CA ILE A 256 -10.94 -10.28 8.93
C ILE A 256 -11.69 -9.08 9.54
N TYR A 257 -12.76 -9.32 10.27
CA TYR A 257 -13.55 -8.26 10.90
C TYR A 257 -12.70 -7.39 11.86
N ILE A 258 -11.93 -8.04 12.72
CA ILE A 258 -11.05 -7.36 13.68
C ILE A 258 -9.96 -6.57 12.93
N TYR A 259 -9.34 -7.19 11.92
CA TYR A 259 -8.29 -6.53 11.16
C TYR A 259 -8.78 -5.37 10.30
N LYS A 260 -10.06 -5.34 9.86
CA LYS A 260 -10.64 -4.16 9.19
C LYS A 260 -10.63 -2.93 10.13
N ALA A 261 -10.96 -3.12 11.40
CA ALA A 261 -10.86 -2.03 12.39
C ALA A 261 -9.40 -1.61 12.64
N ILE A 262 -8.48 -2.57 12.78
CA ILE A 262 -7.04 -2.30 12.99
C ILE A 262 -6.44 -1.57 11.78
N ALA A 263 -6.81 -1.95 10.55
CA ALA A 263 -6.39 -1.27 9.34
C ALA A 263 -6.83 0.20 9.31
N ASP A 264 -8.06 0.46 9.70
CA ASP A 264 -8.58 1.83 9.78
C ASP A 264 -7.92 2.64 10.88
N ILE A 265 -7.59 2.04 12.02
CA ILE A 265 -6.79 2.69 13.07
C ILE A 265 -5.40 3.07 12.52
N LYS A 266 -4.75 2.17 11.79
CA LYS A 266 -3.45 2.43 11.15
C LYS A 266 -3.53 3.62 10.19
N TRP A 267 -4.51 3.60 9.26
CA TRP A 267 -4.62 4.63 8.24
C TRP A 267 -5.14 5.97 8.79
N ALA A 268 -5.99 5.95 9.84
CA ALA A 268 -6.36 7.17 10.58
C ALA A 268 -5.13 7.80 11.24
N SER A 269 -4.32 6.99 11.93
CA SER A 269 -3.11 7.45 12.60
C SER A 269 -2.09 8.01 11.60
N TRP A 270 -1.86 7.33 10.48
CA TRP A 270 -1.03 7.83 9.38
C TRP A 270 -1.49 9.21 8.90
N ALA A 271 -2.79 9.36 8.70
CA ALA A 271 -3.33 10.62 8.21
C ALA A 271 -3.17 11.77 9.21
N PHE A 272 -3.39 11.55 10.50
CA PHE A 272 -3.16 12.56 11.52
C PHE A 272 -1.67 12.95 11.65
N ILE A 273 -0.75 12.02 11.38
CA ILE A 273 0.68 12.31 11.30
C ILE A 273 0.97 13.14 10.05
N GLN A 274 0.40 12.78 8.91
CA GLN A 274 0.54 13.54 7.66
C GLN A 274 -0.04 14.95 7.77
N ASP A 275 -1.18 15.13 8.43
CA ASP A 275 -1.77 16.44 8.71
C ASP A 275 -0.81 17.38 9.44
N LYS A 276 0.00 16.80 10.35
CA LYS A 276 1.01 17.54 11.11
C LYS A 276 2.27 17.85 10.32
N LEU A 277 2.70 16.94 9.44
CA LEU A 277 4.06 16.97 8.86
C LEU A 277 4.09 17.31 7.38
N SER A 278 3.03 17.00 6.63
CA SER A 278 3.00 17.16 5.17
C SER A 278 2.82 18.61 4.77
N ALA A 279 3.53 19.02 3.70
CA ALA A 279 3.32 20.30 3.03
C ALA A 279 2.31 20.22 1.86
N LEU A 280 1.70 19.05 1.63
CA LEU A 280 0.76 18.85 0.54
C LEU A 280 -0.59 19.51 0.88
N ASP A 281 -1.20 20.14 -0.10
CA ASP A 281 -2.57 20.67 -0.02
C ASP A 281 -3.60 19.54 -0.14
N PHE A 282 -3.72 18.77 0.93
CA PHE A 282 -4.67 17.67 1.06
C PHE A 282 -5.23 17.65 2.48
N ASP A 283 -6.54 17.50 2.63
CA ASP A 283 -7.22 17.44 3.92
C ASP A 283 -7.00 16.08 4.61
N PHE A 284 -5.78 15.90 5.12
CA PHE A 284 -5.38 14.68 5.83
C PHE A 284 -6.20 14.44 7.08
N TYR A 285 -6.58 15.51 7.80
CA TYR A 285 -7.39 15.37 9.00
C TYR A 285 -8.77 14.76 8.67
N LYS A 286 -9.44 15.24 7.61
CA LYS A 286 -10.71 14.68 7.15
C LYS A 286 -10.58 13.22 6.75
N TYR A 287 -9.53 12.89 5.97
CA TYR A 287 -9.26 11.50 5.60
C TYR A 287 -9.09 10.62 6.85
N GLY A 288 -8.26 11.06 7.80
CA GLY A 288 -8.04 10.38 9.07
C GLY A 288 -9.32 10.23 9.91
N ALA A 289 -10.13 11.28 9.98
CA ALA A 289 -11.42 11.25 10.68
C ALA A 289 -12.40 10.24 10.07
N LEU A 290 -12.45 10.10 8.75
CA LEU A 290 -13.29 9.09 8.08
C LEU A 290 -12.84 7.66 8.43
N LYS A 291 -11.53 7.38 8.40
CA LYS A 291 -10.97 6.09 8.83
C LYS A 291 -11.23 5.83 10.32
N TYR A 292 -11.01 6.84 11.17
CA TYR A 292 -11.31 6.79 12.58
C TYR A 292 -12.78 6.43 12.86
N LEU A 293 -13.72 7.09 12.19
CA LEU A 293 -15.16 6.82 12.37
C LEU A 293 -15.52 5.41 11.90
N ARG A 294 -14.92 4.92 10.81
CA ARG A 294 -15.14 3.56 10.32
C ARG A 294 -14.58 2.52 11.30
N ALA A 295 -13.36 2.71 11.82
CA ALA A 295 -12.80 1.86 12.87
C ALA A 295 -13.73 1.81 14.12
N ARG A 296 -14.19 2.98 14.55
CA ARG A 296 -15.12 3.10 15.68
C ARG A 296 -16.42 2.34 15.43
N SER A 297 -16.99 2.41 14.22
CA SER A 297 -18.22 1.70 13.87
C SER A 297 -18.08 0.19 13.97
N PHE A 298 -16.92 -0.39 13.58
CA PHE A 298 -16.63 -1.79 13.79
C PHE A 298 -16.59 -2.13 15.28
N ILE A 299 -15.89 -1.32 16.08
CA ILE A 299 -15.64 -1.59 17.51
C ILE A 299 -16.91 -1.50 18.36
N ILE A 300 -17.82 -0.57 18.08
CA ILE A 300 -19.06 -0.41 18.85
C ILE A 300 -20.16 -1.42 18.44
N SER A 301 -19.96 -2.18 17.38
CA SER A 301 -20.96 -3.15 16.94
C SER A 301 -20.93 -4.43 17.78
N ASP A 302 -22.05 -5.12 17.84
CA ASP A 302 -22.17 -6.43 18.51
C ASP A 302 -21.21 -7.48 17.94
N ASN A 303 -20.80 -7.33 16.69
CA ASN A 303 -19.89 -8.26 16.02
C ASN A 303 -18.46 -8.17 16.57
N TRP A 304 -18.05 -7.04 17.14
CA TRP A 304 -16.71 -6.87 17.69
C TRP A 304 -16.42 -7.88 18.80
N ASN A 305 -17.23 -7.88 19.85
CA ASN A 305 -17.04 -8.79 20.98
C ASN A 305 -17.19 -10.26 20.56
N LYS A 306 -18.18 -10.57 19.71
CA LYS A 306 -18.36 -11.92 19.15
C LYS A 306 -17.12 -12.39 18.38
N SER A 307 -16.49 -11.48 17.61
CA SER A 307 -15.28 -11.79 16.84
C SER A 307 -14.08 -12.03 17.76
N LEU A 308 -13.90 -11.21 18.80
CA LEU A 308 -12.85 -11.41 19.81
C LEU A 308 -12.96 -12.73 20.57
N GLU A 309 -14.19 -13.21 20.79
CA GLU A 309 -14.43 -14.52 21.44
C GLU A 309 -14.11 -15.70 20.52
N ARG A 310 -14.29 -15.55 19.20
CA ARG A 310 -14.14 -16.62 18.21
C ARG A 310 -12.71 -16.86 17.72
N ILE A 311 -11.79 -15.96 18.00
CA ILE A 311 -10.38 -16.08 17.56
C ILE A 311 -9.48 -16.68 18.65
N ASN A 312 -10.03 -17.23 19.70
CA ASN A 312 -9.28 -17.89 20.79
C ASN A 312 -8.70 -19.23 20.34
#